data_4e02981676bd9dd169ae97d621e6f32b
#
_entry.id   4e02981676bd9dd169ae97d621e6f32b
#
_cell.length_a   1.000
_cell.length_b   1.000
_cell.length_c   1.000
_cell.angle_alpha   90.00
_cell.angle_beta   90.00
_cell.angle_gamma   90.00
#
_symmetry.space_group_name_H-M   'P 1'
#
loop_
_entity.id
_entity.type
_entity.pdbx_description
1 polymer ?
#
loop_
_entity_poly.entity_id
_entity_poly.type
_entity_poly.pdbx_seq_one_letter_code
_entity_poly.pdbx_strand_id
1 'polypeptide(L)'
;MGELASELESLGCERGLVVCGSTVGSTLEVIDPVQDGIGDRLAGIFDETTPEKRLSTAFDGLKRLREVEGDALVALGGGSSLDVATVIGALAADDRSHEEIAGEFAESGTITVPESGLVPVVTIPTTLAGAELSQVAGVTAAPDTDDTGRIDEEIGGGISAPELMPATAVYDPDIVATTPESVLAGSAMNGFDKGLETIYAANATPVTDATAARGLGALESGLRAYGQGERDTETFERILEGILLVQYGISRPEGTTLSIVHAFGHGLTRTYPVQQGAAHAVVVPHVLEYLFEQDGVDARARQLGDALSVGDAADPGAAVVERVREVRDALSLPTRLRDVDGPESDEFEAVAETVLADRFMANAPPGLEPSGDEIVGVLESAW
;
A
#
# COMPACT_ATOMS: atom_id res chain seq x y z
N MET A 1 4.76 16.69 13.48
CA MET A 1 3.68 17.58 12.95
C MET A 1 4.02 19.07 12.91
N GLY A 2 4.89 19.62 13.73
CA GLY A 2 5.15 21.06 13.81
C GLY A 2 5.63 21.80 12.54
N GLU A 3 5.92 21.07 11.47
CA GLU A 3 6.43 21.61 10.20
C GLU A 3 5.38 21.66 9.08
N LEU A 4 4.14 21.20 9.32
CA LEU A 4 3.11 21.13 8.26
C LEU A 4 2.78 22.48 7.64
N ALA A 5 2.69 23.55 8.46
CA ALA A 5 2.45 24.89 7.93
C ALA A 5 3.57 25.36 7.01
N SER A 6 4.84 25.06 7.35
CA SER A 6 6.00 25.42 6.52
C SER A 6 6.08 24.57 5.25
N GLU A 7 5.67 23.30 5.30
CA GLU A 7 5.56 22.46 4.10
C GLU A 7 4.50 23.01 3.13
N LEU A 8 3.31 23.35 3.62
CA LEU A 8 2.27 23.97 2.79
C LEU A 8 2.76 25.31 2.20
N GLU A 9 3.49 26.12 2.99
CA GLU A 9 4.08 27.37 2.50
C GLU A 9 5.12 27.13 1.39
N SER A 10 5.97 26.11 1.55
CA SER A 10 6.97 25.75 0.54
C SER A 10 6.35 25.32 -0.80
N LEU A 11 5.16 24.72 -0.74
CA LEU A 11 4.35 24.37 -1.90
C LEU A 11 3.57 25.57 -2.48
N GLY A 12 3.60 26.71 -1.83
CA GLY A 12 2.85 27.90 -2.22
C GLY A 12 1.36 27.83 -1.87
N CYS A 13 0.97 26.96 -0.94
CA CYS A 13 -0.41 26.71 -0.55
C CYS A 13 -0.79 27.47 0.71
N GLU A 14 -1.99 28.02 0.74
CA GLU A 14 -2.49 28.81 1.87
C GLU A 14 -3.61 28.13 2.64
N ARG A 15 -4.31 27.14 2.02
CA ARG A 15 -5.55 26.59 2.55
C ARG A 15 -5.59 25.06 2.38
N GLY A 16 -5.12 24.33 3.42
CA GLY A 16 -5.11 22.86 3.42
C GLY A 16 -6.43 22.26 3.91
N LEU A 17 -7.02 21.34 3.12
CA LEU A 17 -8.11 20.49 3.56
C LEU A 17 -7.54 19.16 4.07
N VAL A 18 -7.80 18.82 5.33
CA VAL A 18 -7.48 17.49 5.87
C VAL A 18 -8.48 16.48 5.36
N VAL A 19 -7.99 15.34 4.82
CA VAL A 19 -8.80 14.22 4.32
C VAL A 19 -8.45 12.99 5.12
N CYS A 20 -9.42 12.40 5.83
CA CYS A 20 -9.23 11.24 6.68
C CYS A 20 -10.51 10.40 6.80
N GLY A 21 -10.43 9.26 7.49
CA GLY A 21 -11.62 8.51 7.89
C GLY A 21 -12.18 9.01 9.24
N SER A 22 -13.45 8.74 9.50
CA SER A 22 -14.16 9.22 10.71
C SER A 22 -13.48 8.80 12.02
N THR A 23 -12.91 7.61 12.09
CA THR A 23 -12.16 7.16 13.28
C THR A 23 -10.93 8.05 13.52
N VAL A 24 -10.14 8.32 12.48
CA VAL A 24 -8.95 9.18 12.54
C VAL A 24 -9.36 10.61 12.87
N GLY A 25 -10.39 11.15 12.21
CA GLY A 25 -10.90 12.50 12.44
C GLY A 25 -11.50 12.73 13.84
N SER A 26 -11.93 11.66 14.53
CA SER A 26 -12.46 11.71 15.89
C SER A 26 -11.45 11.35 16.99
N THR A 27 -10.27 10.85 16.64
CA THR A 27 -9.20 10.48 17.58
C THR A 27 -8.31 11.69 17.82
N LEU A 28 -8.51 12.36 18.97
CA LEU A 28 -7.82 13.63 19.30
C LEU A 28 -6.29 13.49 19.29
N GLU A 29 -5.75 12.33 19.71
CA GLU A 29 -4.32 12.05 19.71
C GLU A 29 -3.70 12.04 18.28
N VAL A 30 -4.53 11.88 17.25
CA VAL A 30 -4.13 11.87 15.84
C VAL A 30 -4.44 13.21 15.19
N ILE A 31 -5.67 13.72 15.35
CA ILE A 31 -6.12 14.88 14.57
C ILE A 31 -5.61 16.20 15.15
N ASP A 32 -5.56 16.36 16.50
CA ASP A 32 -5.14 17.62 17.11
C ASP A 32 -3.69 18.02 16.73
N PRO A 33 -2.67 17.13 16.77
CA PRO A 33 -1.33 17.47 16.32
C PRO A 33 -1.25 17.93 14.85
N VAL A 34 -2.12 17.37 13.99
CA VAL A 34 -2.19 17.74 12.57
C VAL A 34 -2.85 19.11 12.42
N GLN A 35 -3.96 19.37 13.11
CA GLN A 35 -4.62 20.68 13.10
C GLN A 35 -3.69 21.78 13.64
N ASP A 36 -3.04 21.51 14.77
CA ASP A 36 -2.09 22.45 15.37
C ASP A 36 -0.89 22.71 14.45
N GLY A 37 -0.39 21.66 13.77
CA GLY A 37 0.72 21.76 12.84
C GLY A 37 0.39 22.53 11.56
N ILE A 38 -0.84 22.48 11.08
CA ILE A 38 -1.34 23.28 9.94
C ILE A 38 -1.63 24.71 10.38
N GLY A 39 -2.17 24.90 11.59
CA GLY A 39 -2.47 26.20 12.17
C GLY A 39 -3.45 27.03 11.33
N ASP A 40 -3.12 28.29 11.08
CA ASP A 40 -4.00 29.24 10.35
C ASP A 40 -4.27 28.84 8.89
N ARG A 41 -3.51 27.87 8.33
CA ARG A 41 -3.73 27.34 6.97
C ARG A 41 -4.78 26.25 6.92
N LEU A 42 -5.35 25.81 8.06
CA LEU A 42 -6.39 24.79 8.08
C LEU A 42 -7.69 25.35 7.49
N ALA A 43 -8.08 24.85 6.31
CA ALA A 43 -9.33 25.24 5.65
C ALA A 43 -10.53 24.44 6.16
N GLY A 44 -10.32 23.19 6.57
CA GLY A 44 -11.36 22.32 7.09
C GLY A 44 -10.89 20.86 7.18
N ILE A 45 -11.81 20.00 7.61
CA ILE A 45 -11.62 18.55 7.66
C ILE A 45 -12.73 17.90 6.84
N PHE A 46 -12.36 16.87 6.07
CA PHE A 46 -13.24 15.93 5.39
C PHE A 46 -12.92 14.55 5.94
N ASP A 47 -13.75 14.01 6.83
CA ASP A 47 -13.52 12.79 7.61
C ASP A 47 -14.41 11.61 7.18
N GLU A 48 -14.81 11.59 5.92
CA GLU A 48 -15.77 10.63 5.36
C GLU A 48 -15.12 9.50 4.54
N THR A 49 -13.76 9.39 4.52
CA THR A 49 -13.12 8.31 3.77
C THR A 49 -13.36 6.96 4.44
N THR A 50 -13.54 5.92 3.61
CA THR A 50 -13.78 4.54 4.05
C THR A 50 -12.79 3.57 3.38
N PRO A 51 -12.65 2.33 3.89
CA PRO A 51 -11.80 1.32 3.25
C PRO A 51 -12.19 1.00 1.80
N GLU A 52 -13.45 1.19 1.44
CA GLU A 52 -13.98 0.92 0.10
C GLU A 52 -13.49 1.90 -0.96
N LYS A 53 -12.96 3.08 -0.60
CA LYS A 53 -12.41 4.10 -1.52
C LYS A 53 -13.40 4.49 -2.62
N ARG A 54 -14.64 4.78 -2.24
CA ARG A 54 -15.70 5.05 -3.22
C ARG A 54 -15.44 6.32 -4.04
N LEU A 55 -15.72 6.24 -5.34
CA LEU A 55 -15.64 7.40 -6.25
C LEU A 55 -16.58 8.52 -5.80
N SER A 56 -17.77 8.17 -5.29
CA SER A 56 -18.72 9.13 -4.69
C SER A 56 -18.09 9.92 -3.53
N THR A 57 -17.35 9.25 -2.63
CA THR A 57 -16.61 9.90 -1.55
C THR A 57 -15.57 10.89 -2.08
N ALA A 58 -14.90 10.56 -3.19
CA ALA A 58 -13.97 11.50 -3.84
C ALA A 58 -14.70 12.72 -4.44
N PHE A 59 -15.90 12.54 -5.00
CA PHE A 59 -16.73 13.66 -5.46
C PHE A 59 -17.19 14.56 -4.30
N ASP A 60 -17.59 13.98 -3.18
CA ASP A 60 -17.97 14.76 -1.98
C ASP A 60 -16.77 15.51 -1.41
N GLY A 61 -15.59 14.87 -1.35
CA GLY A 61 -14.35 15.52 -0.94
C GLY A 61 -13.95 16.67 -1.88
N LEU A 62 -14.10 16.50 -3.20
CA LEU A 62 -13.90 17.57 -4.19
C LEU A 62 -14.84 18.75 -3.97
N LYS A 63 -16.13 18.47 -3.72
CA LYS A 63 -17.10 19.49 -3.37
C LYS A 63 -16.67 20.25 -2.11
N ARG A 64 -16.26 19.53 -1.06
CA ARG A 64 -15.77 20.12 0.18
C ARG A 64 -14.52 20.97 -0.02
N LEU A 65 -13.55 20.52 -0.83
CA LEU A 65 -12.36 21.29 -1.20
C LEU A 65 -12.72 22.63 -1.84
N ARG A 66 -13.67 22.62 -2.78
CA ARG A 66 -14.16 23.83 -3.46
C ARG A 66 -14.90 24.78 -2.50
N GLU A 67 -15.74 24.25 -1.60
CA GLU A 67 -16.49 25.05 -0.60
C GLU A 67 -15.57 25.83 0.36
N VAL A 68 -14.44 25.21 0.73
CA VAL A 68 -13.46 25.84 1.63
C VAL A 68 -12.38 26.61 0.89
N GLU A 69 -12.46 26.69 -0.45
CA GLU A 69 -11.44 27.28 -1.29
C GLU A 69 -10.04 26.74 -1.00
N GLY A 70 -9.96 25.39 -0.80
CA GLY A 70 -8.71 24.69 -0.50
C GLY A 70 -7.80 24.62 -1.72
N ASP A 71 -6.51 24.81 -1.52
CA ASP A 71 -5.46 24.75 -2.55
C ASP A 71 -4.40 23.66 -2.26
N ALA A 72 -4.58 22.90 -1.16
CA ALA A 72 -3.82 21.70 -0.84
C ALA A 72 -4.70 20.68 -0.12
N LEU A 73 -4.31 19.41 -0.22
CA LEU A 73 -4.88 18.30 0.54
C LEU A 73 -3.84 17.77 1.53
N VAL A 74 -4.26 17.55 2.77
CA VAL A 74 -3.47 16.88 3.80
C VAL A 74 -4.12 15.54 4.07
N ALA A 75 -3.61 14.49 3.44
CA ALA A 75 -4.14 13.13 3.52
C ALA A 75 -3.62 12.45 4.78
N LEU A 76 -4.50 12.22 5.76
CA LEU A 76 -4.16 11.65 7.07
C LEU A 76 -4.83 10.28 7.23
N GLY A 77 -4.04 9.21 7.37
CA GLY A 77 -4.62 7.89 7.62
C GLY A 77 -3.90 6.74 6.95
N GLY A 78 -4.60 5.63 6.77
CA GLY A 78 -4.14 4.49 5.99
C GLY A 78 -4.31 4.69 4.48
N GLY A 79 -3.86 3.71 3.69
CA GLY A 79 -3.85 3.79 2.23
C GLY A 79 -5.18 4.20 1.60
N SER A 80 -6.34 3.83 2.20
CA SER A 80 -7.64 4.25 1.65
C SER A 80 -7.89 5.75 1.72
N SER A 81 -7.52 6.41 2.82
CA SER A 81 -7.64 7.86 2.93
C SER A 81 -6.65 8.58 2.01
N LEU A 82 -5.43 8.03 1.88
CA LEU A 82 -4.40 8.58 0.98
C LEU A 82 -4.84 8.46 -0.48
N ASP A 83 -5.39 7.31 -0.88
CA ASP A 83 -5.91 7.09 -2.24
C ASP A 83 -7.07 8.06 -2.56
N VAL A 84 -8.06 8.19 -1.67
CA VAL A 84 -9.19 9.11 -1.87
C VAL A 84 -8.70 10.56 -2.00
N ALA A 85 -7.76 10.99 -1.14
CA ALA A 85 -7.19 12.34 -1.25
C ALA A 85 -6.45 12.56 -2.59
N THR A 86 -5.71 11.56 -3.06
CA THR A 86 -5.03 11.60 -4.36
C THR A 86 -6.03 11.73 -5.51
N VAL A 87 -7.14 10.97 -5.45
CA VAL A 87 -8.23 11.08 -6.43
C VAL A 87 -8.86 12.47 -6.39
N ILE A 88 -9.15 13.03 -5.21
CA ILE A 88 -9.69 14.38 -5.07
C ILE A 88 -8.73 15.40 -5.72
N GLY A 89 -7.42 15.27 -5.49
CA GLY A 89 -6.41 16.15 -6.08
C GLY A 89 -6.39 16.13 -7.59
N ALA A 90 -6.56 14.94 -8.19
CA ALA A 90 -6.67 14.77 -9.63
C ALA A 90 -7.98 15.35 -10.19
N LEU A 91 -9.11 15.03 -9.55
CA LEU A 91 -10.43 15.52 -9.94
C LEU A 91 -10.58 17.05 -9.82
N ALA A 92 -9.79 17.68 -8.95
CA ALA A 92 -9.82 19.14 -8.81
C ALA A 92 -9.32 19.87 -10.07
N ALA A 93 -8.47 19.22 -10.87
CA ALA A 93 -7.96 19.73 -12.14
C ALA A 93 -8.78 19.26 -13.37
N ASP A 94 -9.84 18.49 -13.16
CA ASP A 94 -10.67 17.94 -14.22
C ASP A 94 -11.95 18.79 -14.40
N ASP A 95 -12.14 19.29 -15.60
CA ASP A 95 -13.31 20.11 -15.95
C ASP A 95 -14.53 19.28 -16.35
N ARG A 96 -14.40 17.97 -16.48
CA ARG A 96 -15.50 17.07 -16.85
C ARG A 96 -16.53 16.96 -15.71
N SER A 97 -17.76 16.63 -16.08
CA SER A 97 -18.82 16.36 -15.11
C SER A 97 -18.58 15.02 -14.38
N HIS A 98 -19.14 14.88 -13.17
CA HIS A 98 -19.11 13.60 -12.44
C HIS A 98 -19.68 12.44 -13.25
N GLU A 99 -20.71 12.72 -14.08
CA GLU A 99 -21.32 11.73 -14.99
C GLU A 99 -20.35 11.23 -16.07
N GLU A 100 -19.55 12.13 -16.66
CA GLU A 100 -18.53 11.76 -17.65
C GLU A 100 -17.39 10.97 -17.03
N ILE A 101 -16.93 11.36 -15.84
CA ILE A 101 -15.87 10.67 -15.08
C ILE A 101 -16.35 9.28 -14.65
N ALA A 102 -17.55 9.16 -14.07
CA ALA A 102 -18.13 7.88 -13.68
C ALA A 102 -18.37 6.96 -14.89
N GLY A 103 -18.77 7.52 -16.03
CA GLY A 103 -18.91 6.79 -17.29
C GLY A 103 -17.59 6.21 -17.79
N GLU A 104 -16.51 6.99 -17.78
CA GLU A 104 -15.16 6.51 -18.13
C GLU A 104 -14.73 5.39 -17.19
N PHE A 105 -14.94 5.57 -15.88
CA PHE A 105 -14.58 4.56 -14.87
C PHE A 105 -15.38 3.27 -15.06
N ALA A 106 -16.68 3.36 -15.37
CA ALA A 106 -17.52 2.20 -15.64
C ALA A 106 -17.05 1.40 -16.87
N GLU A 107 -16.55 2.10 -17.90
CA GLU A 107 -16.11 1.47 -19.15
C GLU A 107 -14.70 0.84 -19.06
N SER A 108 -13.79 1.46 -18.28
CA SER A 108 -12.36 1.14 -18.33
C SER A 108 -11.75 0.71 -16.97
N GLY A 109 -12.45 0.91 -15.84
CA GLY A 109 -11.89 0.71 -14.50
C GLY A 109 -10.82 1.74 -14.12
N THR A 110 -10.69 2.83 -14.91
CA THR A 110 -9.73 3.91 -14.62
C THR A 110 -10.33 5.28 -14.94
N ILE A 111 -9.65 6.33 -14.48
CA ILE A 111 -10.00 7.72 -14.80
C ILE A 111 -8.74 8.37 -15.37
N THR A 112 -8.84 9.04 -16.49
CA THR A 112 -7.74 9.80 -17.10
C THR A 112 -7.32 10.92 -16.15
N VAL A 113 -6.04 10.94 -15.78
CA VAL A 113 -5.46 11.98 -14.92
C VAL A 113 -5.05 13.18 -15.74
N PRO A 114 -5.43 14.42 -15.37
CA PRO A 114 -4.94 15.62 -16.03
C PRO A 114 -3.42 15.76 -15.95
N GLU A 115 -2.77 16.22 -17.02
CA GLU A 115 -1.30 16.37 -17.08
C GLU A 115 -0.75 17.50 -16.19
N SER A 116 -1.62 18.40 -15.68
CA SER A 116 -1.22 19.53 -14.87
C SER A 116 -2.39 20.14 -14.11
N GLY A 117 -2.09 20.96 -13.12
CA GLY A 117 -3.11 21.66 -12.33
C GLY A 117 -3.68 20.84 -11.18
N LEU A 118 -3.12 19.65 -10.89
CA LEU A 118 -3.53 18.86 -9.75
C LEU A 118 -3.32 19.64 -8.46
N VAL A 119 -4.25 19.48 -7.52
CA VAL A 119 -4.07 20.01 -6.17
C VAL A 119 -3.02 19.16 -5.45
N PRO A 120 -1.95 19.77 -4.90
CA PRO A 120 -0.88 19.03 -4.24
C PRO A 120 -1.40 18.30 -3.00
N VAL A 121 -0.88 17.08 -2.80
CA VAL A 121 -1.20 16.23 -1.66
C VAL A 121 0.02 16.13 -0.74
N VAL A 122 -0.17 16.46 0.54
CA VAL A 122 0.76 16.15 1.64
C VAL A 122 0.22 14.93 2.35
N THR A 123 0.99 13.84 2.43
CA THR A 123 0.56 12.61 3.06
C THR A 123 1.10 12.44 4.47
N ILE A 124 0.27 11.98 5.39
CA ILE A 124 0.61 11.63 6.79
C ILE A 124 0.10 10.22 7.03
N PRO A 125 0.91 9.18 6.77
CA PRO A 125 0.47 7.81 6.95
C PRO A 125 0.32 7.46 8.43
N THR A 126 -0.74 6.73 8.74
CA THR A 126 -0.92 6.07 10.04
C THR A 126 -0.59 4.58 9.96
N THR A 127 -0.43 4.01 8.76
CA THR A 127 -0.13 2.59 8.51
C THR A 127 1.23 2.43 7.83
N LEU A 128 1.71 1.20 7.78
CA LEU A 128 3.04 0.84 7.26
C LEU A 128 2.98 0.22 5.86
N ALA A 129 1.88 0.45 5.12
CA ALA A 129 1.72 -0.13 3.78
C ALA A 129 2.49 0.61 2.67
N GLY A 130 2.99 1.82 2.90
CA GLY A 130 3.77 2.59 1.93
C GLY A 130 2.94 3.28 0.83
N ALA A 131 1.65 3.54 1.07
CA ALA A 131 0.79 4.23 0.11
C ALA A 131 1.13 5.72 -0.08
N GLU A 132 1.82 6.30 0.88
CA GLU A 132 2.23 7.73 0.94
C GLU A 132 3.26 8.13 -0.11
N LEU A 133 3.90 7.18 -0.78
CA LEU A 133 4.84 7.40 -1.88
C LEU A 133 4.38 6.62 -3.12
N SER A 134 3.13 6.79 -3.53
CA SER A 134 2.52 6.06 -4.65
C SER A 134 2.13 7.01 -5.79
N GLN A 135 2.33 6.56 -7.02
CA GLN A 135 1.82 7.18 -8.25
C GLN A 135 0.50 6.55 -8.72
N VAL A 136 -0.09 5.73 -7.85
CA VAL A 136 -1.34 5.02 -8.12
C VAL A 136 -2.27 5.20 -6.94
N ALA A 137 -3.54 5.43 -7.19
CA ALA A 137 -4.59 5.44 -6.17
C ALA A 137 -5.73 4.50 -6.56
N GLY A 138 -6.12 3.62 -5.63
CA GLY A 138 -7.25 2.72 -5.82
C GLY A 138 -8.58 3.46 -5.73
N VAL A 139 -9.54 3.07 -6.56
CA VAL A 139 -10.91 3.60 -6.60
C VAL A 139 -11.87 2.45 -6.74
N THR A 140 -13.03 2.53 -6.09
CA THR A 140 -14.16 1.65 -6.35
C THR A 140 -15.40 2.47 -6.63
N ALA A 141 -16.34 1.90 -7.38
CA ALA A 141 -17.66 2.47 -7.55
C ALA A 141 -18.73 1.38 -7.40
N ALA A 142 -19.88 1.73 -6.86
CA ALA A 142 -20.98 0.78 -6.68
C ALA A 142 -22.31 1.49 -6.92
N PRO A 143 -23.34 0.75 -7.42
CA PRO A 143 -24.64 1.33 -7.76
C PRO A 143 -25.35 2.02 -6.61
N ASP A 144 -25.16 1.53 -5.39
CA ASP A 144 -25.80 2.04 -4.17
C ASP A 144 -25.25 3.39 -3.70
N THR A 145 -24.08 3.79 -4.19
CA THR A 145 -23.41 5.06 -3.86
C THR A 145 -23.23 5.96 -5.10
N ASP A 146 -23.73 5.56 -6.26
CA ASP A 146 -23.61 6.32 -7.50
C ASP A 146 -24.82 7.23 -7.75
N ASP A 147 -24.63 8.52 -7.61
CA ASP A 147 -25.63 9.55 -7.96
C ASP A 147 -25.62 9.93 -9.43
N THR A 148 -24.68 9.42 -10.23
CA THR A 148 -24.54 9.76 -11.65
C THR A 148 -25.42 8.89 -12.57
N GLY A 149 -25.83 7.71 -12.10
CA GLY A 149 -26.57 6.72 -12.88
C GLY A 149 -25.74 6.04 -13.95
N ARG A 150 -24.40 5.99 -13.78
CA ARG A 150 -23.45 5.38 -14.72
C ARG A 150 -22.90 4.04 -14.26
N ILE A 151 -23.05 3.73 -12.98
CA ILE A 151 -22.49 2.52 -12.35
C ILE A 151 -23.62 1.50 -12.14
N ASP A 152 -23.64 0.46 -12.97
CA ASP A 152 -24.65 -0.61 -12.94
C ASP A 152 -24.22 -1.82 -12.07
N GLU A 153 -22.91 -1.99 -11.83
CA GLU A 153 -22.32 -3.05 -10.98
C GLU A 153 -21.15 -2.51 -10.16
N GLU A 154 -20.70 -3.26 -9.16
CA GLU A 154 -19.54 -2.86 -8.37
C GLU A 154 -18.26 -3.04 -9.20
N ILE A 155 -17.48 -1.95 -9.31
CA ILE A 155 -16.26 -1.88 -10.10
C ILE A 155 -15.11 -1.48 -9.19
N GLY A 156 -14.04 -2.27 -9.20
CA GLY A 156 -12.75 -1.93 -8.61
C GLY A 156 -11.75 -1.54 -9.69
N GLY A 157 -11.00 -0.48 -9.42
CA GLY A 157 -10.00 0.02 -10.37
C GLY A 157 -9.06 1.03 -9.72
N GLY A 158 -8.58 2.01 -10.47
CA GLY A 158 -7.70 3.05 -9.95
C GLY A 158 -7.23 4.04 -10.99
N ILE A 159 -6.54 5.06 -10.53
CA ILE A 159 -5.84 6.03 -11.35
C ILE A 159 -4.34 5.85 -11.23
N SER A 160 -3.59 6.13 -12.29
CA SER A 160 -2.13 6.00 -12.30
C SER A 160 -1.51 7.04 -13.22
N ALA A 161 -0.63 7.87 -12.68
CA ALA A 161 0.17 8.83 -13.42
C ALA A 161 1.35 9.31 -12.56
N PRO A 162 2.50 9.71 -13.15
CA PRO A 162 3.62 10.28 -12.39
C PRO A 162 3.23 11.52 -11.58
N GLU A 163 2.28 12.29 -12.06
CA GLU A 163 1.78 13.54 -11.46
C GLU A 163 1.02 13.31 -10.14
N LEU A 164 0.60 12.06 -9.86
CA LEU A 164 -0.07 11.67 -8.62
C LEU A 164 0.89 11.47 -7.44
N MET A 165 2.21 11.49 -7.67
CA MET A 165 3.17 11.38 -6.57
C MET A 165 2.90 12.51 -5.56
N PRO A 166 2.68 12.19 -4.28
CA PRO A 166 2.48 13.19 -3.25
C PRO A 166 3.64 14.19 -3.21
N ALA A 167 3.31 15.47 -3.02
CA ALA A 167 4.30 16.53 -2.98
C ALA A 167 5.24 16.41 -1.77
N THR A 168 4.71 15.92 -0.64
CA THR A 168 5.46 15.68 0.59
C THR A 168 4.84 14.49 1.34
N ALA A 169 5.69 13.64 1.93
CA ALA A 169 5.28 12.63 2.90
C ALA A 169 5.86 12.98 4.27
N VAL A 170 5.00 13.09 5.27
CA VAL A 170 5.37 13.43 6.65
C VAL A 170 5.18 12.19 7.53
N TYR A 171 6.28 11.66 8.03
CA TYR A 171 6.27 10.51 8.93
C TYR A 171 6.37 10.98 10.38
N ASP A 172 5.43 10.56 11.20
CA ASP A 172 5.41 10.87 12.63
C ASP A 172 5.24 9.57 13.44
N PRO A 173 6.29 9.15 14.17
CA PRO A 173 6.26 7.94 15.00
C PRO A 173 5.12 7.92 16.01
N ASP A 174 4.79 9.07 16.60
CA ASP A 174 3.74 9.16 17.63
C ASP A 174 2.36 8.94 17.00
N ILE A 175 2.12 9.46 15.79
CA ILE A 175 0.86 9.21 15.05
C ILE A 175 0.75 7.72 14.68
N VAL A 176 1.80 7.13 14.11
CA VAL A 176 1.79 5.71 13.73
C VAL A 176 1.60 4.81 14.94
N ALA A 177 2.16 5.16 16.10
CA ALA A 177 2.00 4.41 17.34
C ALA A 177 0.55 4.35 17.86
N THR A 178 -0.34 5.24 17.42
CA THR A 178 -1.78 5.22 17.78
C THR A 178 -2.56 4.16 17.00
N THR A 179 -2.00 3.61 15.93
CA THR A 179 -2.69 2.65 15.07
C THR A 179 -2.93 1.32 15.80
N PRO A 180 -4.13 0.74 15.73
CA PRO A 180 -4.42 -0.55 16.34
C PRO A 180 -3.42 -1.64 15.89
N GLU A 181 -2.96 -2.46 16.83
CA GLU A 181 -1.89 -3.46 16.57
C GLU A 181 -2.18 -4.38 15.37
N SER A 182 -3.42 -4.83 15.20
CA SER A 182 -3.79 -5.69 14.07
C SER A 182 -3.67 -4.99 12.72
N VAL A 183 -4.01 -3.70 12.65
CA VAL A 183 -3.89 -2.88 11.44
C VAL A 183 -2.42 -2.58 11.15
N LEU A 184 -1.67 -2.24 12.19
CA LEU A 184 -0.24 -1.97 12.08
C LEU A 184 0.50 -3.23 11.61
N ALA A 185 0.26 -4.38 12.23
CA ALA A 185 0.88 -5.65 11.87
C ALA A 185 0.61 -6.05 10.42
N GLY A 186 -0.67 -6.02 9.99
CA GLY A 186 -1.02 -6.34 8.61
C GLY A 186 -0.38 -5.38 7.60
N SER A 187 -0.43 -4.08 7.86
CA SER A 187 0.19 -3.09 6.98
C SER A 187 1.72 -3.19 6.96
N ALA A 188 2.35 -3.53 8.09
CA ALA A 188 3.78 -3.76 8.18
C ALA A 188 4.23 -4.96 7.33
N MET A 189 3.45 -6.04 7.34
CA MET A 189 3.75 -7.21 6.52
C MET A 189 3.66 -6.90 5.03
N ASN A 190 2.66 -6.12 4.60
CA ASN A 190 2.56 -5.63 3.24
C ASN A 190 3.78 -4.75 2.86
N GLY A 191 4.21 -3.84 3.74
CA GLY A 191 5.39 -3.02 3.50
C GLY A 191 6.70 -3.84 3.45
N PHE A 192 6.84 -4.84 4.33
CA PHE A 192 7.98 -5.74 4.37
C PHE A 192 8.08 -6.60 3.10
N ASP A 193 6.96 -7.18 2.67
CA ASP A 193 6.88 -7.98 1.46
C ASP A 193 7.29 -7.20 0.21
N LYS A 194 6.88 -5.95 0.07
CA LYS A 194 7.30 -5.08 -1.03
C LYS A 194 8.83 -4.99 -1.17
N GLY A 195 9.56 -5.00 -0.05
CA GLY A 195 11.01 -5.04 -0.04
C GLY A 195 11.56 -6.36 -0.58
N LEU A 196 10.93 -7.49 -0.20
CA LEU A 196 11.31 -8.82 -0.69
C LEU A 196 11.10 -8.90 -2.20
N GLU A 197 9.92 -8.51 -2.68
CA GLU A 197 9.59 -8.51 -4.10
C GLU A 197 10.53 -7.64 -4.92
N THR A 198 10.88 -6.46 -4.41
CA THR A 198 11.79 -5.55 -5.12
C THR A 198 13.11 -6.20 -5.45
N ILE A 199 13.66 -7.03 -4.56
CA ILE A 199 14.96 -7.67 -4.79
C ILE A 199 14.88 -8.77 -5.87
N TYR A 200 13.79 -9.53 -5.94
CA TYR A 200 13.69 -10.60 -6.94
C TYR A 200 12.94 -10.22 -8.22
N ALA A 201 12.33 -9.04 -8.29
CA ALA A 201 11.60 -8.60 -9.47
C ALA A 201 12.46 -8.58 -10.74
N ALA A 202 11.87 -8.95 -11.88
CA ALA A 202 12.54 -8.96 -13.18
C ALA A 202 13.10 -7.58 -13.58
N ASN A 203 12.42 -6.52 -13.15
CA ASN A 203 12.76 -5.13 -13.45
C ASN A 203 13.50 -4.42 -12.29
N ALA A 204 14.06 -5.19 -11.32
CA ALA A 204 14.93 -4.64 -10.29
C ALA A 204 16.16 -3.95 -10.88
N THR A 205 16.64 -2.93 -10.20
CA THR A 205 17.82 -2.15 -10.60
C THR A 205 18.79 -2.05 -9.42
N PRO A 206 20.08 -1.71 -9.65
CA PRO A 206 21.00 -1.51 -8.52
C PRO A 206 20.53 -0.45 -7.49
N VAL A 207 19.74 0.53 -7.91
CA VAL A 207 19.17 1.55 -7.00
C VAL A 207 18.06 0.94 -6.17
N THR A 208 17.11 0.23 -6.80
CA THR A 208 16.01 -0.43 -6.08
C THR A 208 16.53 -1.53 -5.14
N ASP A 209 17.53 -2.30 -5.58
CA ASP A 209 18.20 -3.30 -4.75
C ASP A 209 18.81 -2.67 -3.49
N ALA A 210 19.51 -1.54 -3.64
CA ALA A 210 20.17 -0.86 -2.53
C ALA A 210 19.16 -0.30 -1.50
N THR A 211 18.08 0.33 -1.99
CA THR A 211 17.04 0.88 -1.09
C THR A 211 16.24 -0.24 -0.43
N ALA A 212 15.85 -1.28 -1.17
CA ALA A 212 15.13 -2.42 -0.63
C ALA A 212 15.97 -3.20 0.40
N ALA A 213 17.24 -3.48 0.12
CA ALA A 213 18.11 -4.19 1.06
C ALA A 213 18.28 -3.41 2.38
N ARG A 214 18.52 -2.09 2.31
CA ARG A 214 18.61 -1.24 3.50
C ARG A 214 17.29 -1.19 4.25
N GLY A 215 16.18 -1.02 3.52
CA GLY A 215 14.84 -0.96 4.09
C GLY A 215 14.42 -2.27 4.76
N LEU A 216 14.69 -3.41 4.14
CA LEU A 216 14.41 -4.73 4.71
C LEU A 216 15.17 -4.97 6.03
N GLY A 217 16.45 -4.60 6.11
CA GLY A 217 17.21 -4.73 7.34
C GLY A 217 16.66 -3.87 8.47
N ALA A 218 16.21 -2.64 8.17
CA ALA A 218 15.56 -1.76 9.14
C ALA A 218 14.20 -2.32 9.58
N LEU A 219 13.37 -2.79 8.63
CA LEU A 219 12.07 -3.41 8.91
C LEU A 219 12.21 -4.69 9.73
N GLU A 220 13.08 -5.62 9.33
CA GLU A 220 13.30 -6.87 10.06
C GLU A 220 13.63 -6.61 11.52
N SER A 221 14.62 -5.73 11.78
CA SER A 221 15.03 -5.43 13.14
C SER A 221 13.97 -4.67 13.94
N GLY A 222 13.32 -3.66 13.32
CA GLY A 222 12.28 -2.87 13.96
C GLY A 222 11.00 -3.64 14.25
N LEU A 223 10.52 -4.47 13.31
CA LEU A 223 9.30 -5.26 13.48
C LEU A 223 9.47 -6.37 14.52
N ARG A 224 10.66 -6.97 14.59
CA ARG A 224 10.96 -7.96 15.66
C ARG A 224 11.05 -7.30 17.03
N ALA A 225 11.69 -6.13 17.14
CA ALA A 225 11.70 -5.34 18.38
C ALA A 225 10.27 -4.97 18.79
N TYR A 226 9.47 -4.50 17.84
CA TYR A 226 8.04 -4.25 18.05
C TYR A 226 7.31 -5.51 18.56
N GLY A 227 7.52 -6.68 17.95
CA GLY A 227 6.95 -7.96 18.40
C GLY A 227 7.38 -8.38 19.82
N GLN A 228 8.55 -7.95 20.28
CA GLN A 228 9.06 -8.17 21.63
C GLN A 228 8.51 -7.16 22.65
N GLY A 229 7.66 -6.23 22.22
CA GLY A 229 7.00 -5.23 23.05
C GLY A 229 7.70 -3.88 23.12
N GLU A 230 8.74 -3.63 22.33
CA GLU A 230 9.36 -2.31 22.23
C GLU A 230 8.41 -1.37 21.47
N ARG A 231 8.06 -0.25 22.11
CA ARG A 231 7.08 0.72 21.59
C ARG A 231 7.61 2.16 21.67
N ASP A 232 8.93 2.31 21.75
CA ASP A 232 9.57 3.62 21.81
C ASP A 232 9.68 4.27 20.42
N THR A 233 9.94 5.56 20.43
CA THR A 233 10.08 6.37 19.20
C THR A 233 11.18 5.83 18.29
N GLU A 234 12.31 5.35 18.84
CA GLU A 234 13.42 4.82 18.05
C GLU A 234 13.01 3.57 17.26
N THR A 235 12.21 2.69 17.86
CA THR A 235 11.66 1.51 17.18
C THR A 235 10.75 1.90 16.02
N PHE A 236 9.83 2.86 16.22
CA PHE A 236 8.96 3.35 15.14
C PHE A 236 9.74 4.10 14.07
N GLU A 237 10.71 4.95 14.42
CA GLU A 237 11.57 5.64 13.44
C GLU A 237 12.30 4.63 12.54
N ARG A 238 12.82 3.55 13.12
CA ARG A 238 13.49 2.49 12.35
C ARG A 238 12.53 1.77 11.39
N ILE A 239 11.32 1.47 11.84
CA ILE A 239 10.29 0.86 10.99
C ILE A 239 9.91 1.83 9.85
N LEU A 240 9.69 3.10 10.15
CA LEU A 240 9.34 4.13 9.16
C LEU A 240 10.47 4.39 8.16
N GLU A 241 11.75 4.41 8.62
CA GLU A 241 12.92 4.44 7.72
C GLU A 241 12.86 3.26 6.74
N GLY A 242 12.54 2.08 7.24
CA GLY A 242 12.42 0.87 6.42
C GLY A 242 11.32 0.97 5.37
N ILE A 243 10.12 1.41 5.75
CA ILE A 243 8.99 1.63 4.84
C ILE A 243 9.35 2.66 3.77
N LEU A 244 9.90 3.81 4.17
CA LEU A 244 10.33 4.86 3.25
C LEU A 244 11.29 4.33 2.19
N LEU A 245 12.34 3.61 2.61
CA LEU A 245 13.37 3.11 1.71
C LEU A 245 12.85 2.05 0.74
N VAL A 246 12.00 1.13 1.23
CA VAL A 246 11.36 0.11 0.39
C VAL A 246 10.45 0.79 -0.62
N GLN A 247 9.55 1.66 -0.17
CA GLN A 247 8.57 2.30 -1.04
C GLN A 247 9.22 3.23 -2.06
N TYR A 248 10.30 3.93 -1.70
CA TYR A 248 11.06 4.76 -2.63
C TYR A 248 11.61 3.94 -3.82
N GLY A 249 12.06 2.71 -3.59
CA GLY A 249 12.52 1.81 -4.63
C GLY A 249 11.41 1.29 -5.56
N ILE A 250 10.18 1.19 -5.06
CA ILE A 250 9.02 0.68 -5.82
C ILE A 250 8.43 1.74 -6.73
N SER A 251 8.28 2.97 -6.25
CA SER A 251 7.61 4.05 -6.96
C SER A 251 8.47 4.61 -8.09
N ARG A 252 8.17 4.21 -9.32
CA ARG A 252 8.90 4.61 -10.52
C ARG A 252 7.96 5.10 -11.62
N PRO A 253 8.38 6.07 -12.45
CA PRO A 253 7.53 6.62 -13.50
C PRO A 253 7.01 5.58 -14.51
N GLU A 254 7.77 4.50 -14.75
CA GLU A 254 7.50 3.53 -15.82
C GLU A 254 7.11 2.14 -15.30
N GLY A 255 6.79 1.99 -14.01
CA GLY A 255 6.39 0.70 -13.45
C GLY A 255 6.62 0.55 -11.96
N THR A 256 6.45 -0.67 -11.51
CA THR A 256 6.59 -1.09 -10.12
C THR A 256 7.42 -2.36 -10.05
N THR A 257 8.04 -2.63 -8.90
CA THR A 257 8.69 -3.92 -8.60
C THR A 257 7.77 -4.92 -7.91
N LEU A 258 6.50 -4.57 -7.68
CA LEU A 258 5.51 -5.52 -7.18
C LEU A 258 5.40 -6.70 -8.12
N SER A 259 5.34 -7.91 -7.58
CA SER A 259 5.54 -9.14 -8.33
C SER A 259 4.55 -10.24 -7.88
N ILE A 260 4.98 -11.48 -7.86
CA ILE A 260 4.18 -12.68 -7.66
C ILE A 260 3.42 -12.70 -6.31
N VAL A 261 3.99 -12.21 -5.20
CA VAL A 261 3.28 -12.18 -3.91
C VAL A 261 2.08 -11.24 -3.96
N HIS A 262 2.24 -10.06 -4.59
CA HIS A 262 1.12 -9.16 -4.79
C HIS A 262 0.08 -9.75 -5.76
N ALA A 263 0.47 -10.56 -6.75
CA ALA A 263 -0.47 -11.30 -7.58
C ALA A 263 -1.30 -12.30 -6.74
N PHE A 264 -0.66 -13.05 -5.82
CA PHE A 264 -1.37 -13.89 -4.85
C PHE A 264 -2.29 -13.06 -3.94
N GLY A 265 -1.79 -11.93 -3.42
CA GLY A 265 -2.60 -10.99 -2.63
C GLY A 265 -3.86 -10.56 -3.35
N HIS A 266 -3.77 -10.19 -4.62
CA HIS A 266 -4.91 -9.83 -5.46
C HIS A 266 -5.85 -11.02 -5.72
N GLY A 267 -5.31 -12.21 -6.00
CA GLY A 267 -6.11 -13.41 -6.20
C GLY A 267 -6.96 -13.76 -4.97
N LEU A 268 -6.46 -13.48 -3.78
CA LEU A 268 -7.14 -13.71 -2.52
C LEU A 268 -8.11 -12.57 -2.15
N THR A 269 -7.70 -11.30 -2.28
CA THR A 269 -8.46 -10.17 -1.73
C THR A 269 -9.56 -9.63 -2.65
N ARG A 270 -9.53 -9.93 -3.95
CA ARG A 270 -10.57 -9.47 -4.89
C ARG A 270 -11.89 -10.22 -4.75
N THR A 271 -11.83 -11.47 -4.30
CA THR A 271 -13.02 -12.36 -4.20
C THR A 271 -13.41 -12.62 -2.76
N TYR A 272 -12.43 -12.64 -1.83
CA TYR A 272 -12.64 -13.01 -0.44
C TYR A 272 -12.42 -11.81 0.48
N PRO A 273 -13.12 -11.73 1.65
CA PRO A 273 -13.01 -10.60 2.58
C PRO A 273 -11.73 -10.62 3.43
N VAL A 274 -10.70 -11.33 3.00
CA VAL A 274 -9.41 -11.37 3.68
C VAL A 274 -8.65 -10.04 3.50
N GLN A 275 -8.07 -9.52 4.57
CA GLN A 275 -7.22 -8.34 4.49
C GLN A 275 -5.90 -8.65 3.78
N GLN A 276 -5.44 -7.74 2.92
CA GLN A 276 -4.23 -7.93 2.11
C GLN A 276 -3.00 -8.29 2.95
N GLY A 277 -2.77 -7.59 4.08
CA GLY A 277 -1.63 -7.89 4.95
C GLY A 277 -1.70 -9.27 5.59
N ALA A 278 -2.90 -9.77 5.91
CA ALA A 278 -3.10 -11.12 6.40
C ALA A 278 -2.87 -12.16 5.30
N ALA A 279 -3.36 -11.90 4.07
CA ALA A 279 -3.08 -12.75 2.92
C ALA A 279 -1.58 -12.86 2.65
N HIS A 280 -0.85 -11.72 2.62
CA HIS A 280 0.60 -11.71 2.44
C HIS A 280 1.33 -12.44 3.56
N ALA A 281 0.95 -12.25 4.83
CA ALA A 281 1.55 -12.95 5.96
C ALA A 281 1.52 -14.47 5.80
N VAL A 282 0.42 -14.99 5.24
CA VAL A 282 0.26 -16.42 4.99
C VAL A 282 1.06 -16.86 3.77
N VAL A 283 0.91 -16.18 2.62
CA VAL A 283 1.45 -16.72 1.35
C VAL A 283 2.93 -16.46 1.14
N VAL A 284 3.50 -15.36 1.69
CA VAL A 284 4.90 -14.97 1.42
C VAL A 284 5.91 -16.09 1.69
N PRO A 285 5.89 -16.81 2.85
CA PRO A 285 6.85 -17.88 3.09
C PRO A 285 6.77 -18.98 2.04
N HIS A 286 5.58 -19.36 1.61
CA HIS A 286 5.35 -20.45 0.65
C HIS A 286 5.67 -20.04 -0.78
N VAL A 287 5.40 -18.79 -1.15
CA VAL A 287 5.84 -18.23 -2.44
C VAL A 287 7.37 -18.18 -2.52
N LEU A 288 8.06 -17.77 -1.44
CA LEU A 288 9.52 -17.76 -1.41
C LEU A 288 10.11 -19.18 -1.47
N GLU A 289 9.51 -20.17 -0.77
CA GLU A 289 9.91 -21.58 -0.89
C GLU A 289 9.83 -22.03 -2.35
N TYR A 290 8.69 -21.80 -2.99
CA TYR A 290 8.48 -22.12 -4.41
C TYR A 290 9.52 -21.43 -5.31
N LEU A 291 9.76 -20.12 -5.11
CA LEU A 291 10.72 -19.36 -5.91
C LEU A 291 12.15 -19.88 -5.76
N PHE A 292 12.59 -20.22 -4.55
CA PHE A 292 13.96 -20.66 -4.29
C PHE A 292 14.24 -22.10 -4.75
N GLU A 293 13.21 -22.86 -5.08
CA GLU A 293 13.33 -24.16 -5.76
C GLU A 293 13.51 -24.04 -7.28
N GLN A 294 13.30 -22.83 -7.84
CA GLN A 294 13.42 -22.60 -9.28
C GLN A 294 14.87 -22.33 -9.70
N ASP A 295 15.25 -22.83 -10.86
CA ASP A 295 16.56 -22.58 -11.46
C ASP A 295 16.78 -21.07 -11.71
N GLY A 296 17.97 -20.56 -11.36
CA GLY A 296 18.37 -19.17 -11.67
C GLY A 296 18.00 -18.13 -10.61
N VAL A 297 17.33 -18.49 -9.53
CA VAL A 297 16.93 -17.57 -8.44
C VAL A 297 17.96 -17.52 -7.28
N ASP A 298 18.96 -18.42 -7.26
CA ASP A 298 19.97 -18.53 -6.19
C ASP A 298 20.67 -17.21 -5.81
N ALA A 299 21.00 -16.40 -6.83
CA ALA A 299 21.66 -15.11 -6.59
C ALA A 299 20.76 -14.15 -5.82
N ARG A 300 19.44 -14.17 -6.07
CA ARG A 300 18.45 -13.34 -5.38
C ARG A 300 18.18 -13.84 -3.97
N ALA A 301 18.13 -15.15 -3.76
CA ALA A 301 18.04 -15.75 -2.42
C ALA A 301 19.21 -15.30 -1.53
N ARG A 302 20.43 -15.28 -2.06
CA ARG A 302 21.60 -14.79 -1.34
C ARG A 302 21.53 -13.30 -1.04
N GLN A 303 21.09 -12.48 -2.02
CA GLN A 303 20.94 -11.03 -1.84
C GLN A 303 19.90 -10.70 -0.77
N LEU A 304 18.77 -11.42 -0.74
CA LEU A 304 17.78 -11.34 0.34
C LEU A 304 18.37 -11.79 1.67
N GLY A 305 19.15 -12.88 1.68
CA GLY A 305 19.84 -13.34 2.86
C GLY A 305 20.79 -12.29 3.45
N ASP A 306 21.56 -11.60 2.60
CA ASP A 306 22.44 -10.51 3.04
C ASP A 306 21.62 -9.34 3.60
N ALA A 307 20.52 -8.96 2.97
CA ALA A 307 19.62 -7.89 3.44
C ALA A 307 18.99 -8.21 4.81
N LEU A 308 18.67 -9.48 5.07
CA LEU A 308 18.05 -9.97 6.29
C LEU A 308 19.09 -10.54 7.32
N SER A 309 20.39 -10.34 7.08
CA SER A 309 21.49 -10.79 7.94
C SER A 309 21.55 -12.32 8.13
N VAL A 310 21.16 -13.09 7.12
CA VAL A 310 21.22 -14.56 7.08
C VAL A 310 21.98 -15.10 5.86
N GLY A 311 22.65 -14.24 5.08
CA GLY A 311 23.35 -14.61 3.84
C GLY A 311 24.48 -15.61 3.97
N ASP A 312 25.09 -15.72 5.16
CA ASP A 312 26.15 -16.69 5.49
C ASP A 312 25.62 -18.11 5.78
N ALA A 313 24.30 -18.32 5.77
CA ALA A 313 23.72 -19.64 6.00
C ALA A 313 24.12 -20.64 4.90
N ALA A 314 24.17 -21.93 5.24
CA ALA A 314 24.49 -22.99 4.28
C ALA A 314 23.43 -23.06 3.15
N ASP A 315 22.20 -22.73 3.45
CA ASP A 315 21.08 -22.55 2.56
C ASP A 315 20.47 -21.16 2.79
N PRO A 316 20.86 -20.14 2.02
CA PRO A 316 20.34 -18.79 2.16
C PRO A 316 18.83 -18.69 1.88
N GLY A 317 18.30 -19.47 0.95
CA GLY A 317 16.86 -19.48 0.62
C GLY A 317 16.02 -19.95 1.81
N ALA A 318 16.34 -21.11 2.39
CA ALA A 318 15.66 -21.60 3.58
C ALA A 318 15.80 -20.64 4.77
N ALA A 319 16.97 -20.00 4.94
CA ALA A 319 17.21 -19.04 6.00
C ALA A 319 16.39 -17.75 5.83
N VAL A 320 16.19 -17.28 4.59
CA VAL A 320 15.30 -16.15 4.28
C VAL A 320 13.85 -16.50 4.62
N VAL A 321 13.36 -17.65 4.19
CA VAL A 321 11.99 -18.10 4.49
C VAL A 321 11.75 -18.13 5.99
N GLU A 322 12.68 -18.72 6.75
CA GLU A 322 12.56 -18.79 8.20
C GLU A 322 12.57 -17.38 8.85
N ARG A 323 13.42 -16.46 8.36
CA ARG A 323 13.44 -15.08 8.84
C ARG A 323 12.12 -14.35 8.57
N VAL A 324 11.49 -14.59 7.42
CA VAL A 324 10.16 -14.04 7.09
C VAL A 324 9.09 -14.60 8.04
N ARG A 325 9.16 -15.91 8.35
CA ARG A 325 8.28 -16.52 9.37
C ARG A 325 8.47 -15.89 10.74
N GLU A 326 9.72 -15.67 11.17
CA GLU A 326 10.00 -14.99 12.44
C GLU A 326 9.40 -13.58 12.52
N VAL A 327 9.47 -12.79 11.44
CA VAL A 327 8.84 -11.45 11.37
C VAL A 327 7.32 -11.57 11.45
N ARG A 328 6.70 -12.47 10.67
CA ARG A 328 5.27 -12.74 10.71
C ARG A 328 4.80 -13.12 12.13
N ASP A 329 5.50 -14.06 12.76
CA ASP A 329 5.15 -14.59 14.07
C ASP A 329 5.34 -13.53 15.17
N ALA A 330 6.37 -12.68 15.07
CA ALA A 330 6.57 -11.54 15.96
C ALA A 330 5.42 -10.53 15.89
N LEU A 331 4.78 -10.41 14.73
CA LEU A 331 3.60 -9.57 14.50
C LEU A 331 2.28 -10.28 14.85
N SER A 332 2.33 -11.54 15.33
CA SER A 332 1.15 -12.36 15.65
C SER A 332 0.16 -12.47 14.48
N LEU A 333 0.66 -12.50 13.25
CA LEU A 333 -0.16 -12.61 12.04
C LEU A 333 -0.54 -14.08 11.76
N PRO A 334 -1.62 -14.33 11.01
CA PRO A 334 -2.07 -15.67 10.66
C PRO A 334 -1.00 -16.43 9.87
N THR A 335 -1.01 -17.76 10.03
CA THR A 335 -0.02 -18.65 9.43
C THR A 335 -0.58 -19.55 8.34
N ARG A 336 -1.92 -19.58 8.18
CA ARG A 336 -2.61 -20.50 7.24
C ARG A 336 -3.80 -19.80 6.59
N LEU A 337 -4.09 -20.14 5.34
CA LEU A 337 -5.26 -19.62 4.61
C LEU A 337 -6.59 -19.99 5.29
N ARG A 338 -6.68 -21.18 5.89
CA ARG A 338 -7.89 -21.60 6.61
C ARG A 338 -8.15 -20.86 7.93
N ASP A 339 -7.18 -20.08 8.41
CA ASP A 339 -7.30 -19.28 9.64
C ASP A 339 -7.70 -17.82 9.32
N VAL A 340 -7.95 -17.50 8.05
CA VAL A 340 -8.44 -16.21 7.54
C VAL A 340 -9.72 -16.44 6.74
N ASP A 341 -10.48 -15.38 6.50
CA ASP A 341 -11.72 -15.43 5.69
C ASP A 341 -11.41 -15.54 4.18
N GLY A 342 -10.55 -16.51 3.83
CA GLY A 342 -10.04 -16.78 2.48
C GLY A 342 -10.80 -17.89 1.77
N PRO A 343 -10.25 -18.40 0.62
CA PRO A 343 -10.86 -19.48 -0.15
C PRO A 343 -10.85 -20.82 0.60
N GLU A 344 -11.85 -21.65 0.32
CA GLU A 344 -11.78 -23.06 0.63
C GLU A 344 -10.88 -23.81 -0.38
N SER A 345 -10.39 -24.99 -0.03
CA SER A 345 -9.41 -25.70 -0.86
C SER A 345 -9.92 -26.12 -2.24
N ASP A 346 -11.22 -26.26 -2.44
CA ASP A 346 -11.85 -26.56 -3.73
C ASP A 346 -11.99 -25.32 -4.64
N GLU A 347 -11.64 -24.12 -4.15
CA GLU A 347 -11.64 -22.87 -4.90
C GLU A 347 -10.24 -22.48 -5.40
N PHE A 348 -9.19 -23.23 -5.04
CA PHE A 348 -7.79 -22.87 -5.36
C PHE A 348 -7.50 -22.78 -6.85
N GLU A 349 -8.17 -23.56 -7.69
CA GLU A 349 -8.03 -23.46 -9.15
C GLU A 349 -8.47 -22.08 -9.66
N ALA A 350 -9.59 -21.55 -9.16
CA ALA A 350 -10.09 -20.22 -9.55
C ALA A 350 -9.16 -19.09 -9.03
N VAL A 351 -8.62 -19.25 -7.82
CA VAL A 351 -7.62 -18.32 -7.29
C VAL A 351 -6.36 -18.34 -8.16
N ALA A 352 -5.88 -19.53 -8.54
CA ALA A 352 -4.69 -19.69 -9.38
C ALA A 352 -4.86 -19.04 -10.77
N GLU A 353 -6.03 -19.17 -11.39
CA GLU A 353 -6.35 -18.46 -12.63
C GLU A 353 -6.26 -16.93 -12.45
N THR A 354 -6.78 -16.41 -11.34
CA THR A 354 -6.75 -14.98 -11.04
C THR A 354 -5.30 -14.49 -10.79
N VAL A 355 -4.49 -15.27 -10.08
CA VAL A 355 -3.06 -14.99 -9.85
C VAL A 355 -2.31 -14.93 -11.17
N LEU A 356 -2.47 -15.93 -12.03
CA LEU A 356 -1.77 -16.01 -13.32
C LEU A 356 -2.16 -14.89 -14.28
N ALA A 357 -3.41 -14.40 -14.19
CA ALA A 357 -3.89 -13.30 -15.01
C ALA A 357 -3.48 -11.92 -14.46
N ASP A 358 -2.92 -11.85 -13.25
CA ASP A 358 -2.58 -10.58 -12.63
C ASP A 358 -1.37 -9.93 -13.32
N ARG A 359 -1.44 -8.59 -13.50
CA ARG A 359 -0.41 -7.81 -14.18
C ARG A 359 0.97 -7.89 -13.50
N PHE A 360 1.02 -8.14 -12.20
CA PHE A 360 2.28 -8.21 -11.46
C PHE A 360 3.08 -9.48 -11.75
N MET A 361 2.45 -10.50 -12.34
CA MET A 361 3.17 -11.67 -12.85
C MET A 361 4.21 -11.32 -13.92
N ALA A 362 4.03 -10.20 -14.64
CA ALA A 362 5.03 -9.70 -15.58
C ALA A 362 6.37 -9.29 -14.93
N ASN A 363 6.36 -9.05 -13.61
CA ASN A 363 7.56 -8.72 -12.82
C ASN A 363 8.12 -9.95 -12.06
N ALA A 364 7.59 -11.14 -12.27
CA ALA A 364 8.16 -12.37 -11.70
C ALA A 364 9.62 -12.55 -12.12
N PRO A 365 10.45 -13.28 -11.33
CA PRO A 365 11.86 -13.51 -11.69
C PRO A 365 12.01 -13.98 -13.12
N PRO A 366 13.06 -13.53 -13.85
CA PRO A 366 13.25 -13.89 -15.24
C PRO A 366 13.31 -15.41 -15.46
N GLY A 367 12.51 -15.91 -16.39
CA GLY A 367 12.41 -17.34 -16.70
C GLY A 367 11.41 -18.11 -15.85
N LEU A 368 10.73 -17.48 -14.90
CA LEU A 368 9.65 -18.07 -14.14
C LEU A 368 8.35 -17.99 -14.97
N GLU A 369 7.81 -19.15 -15.31
CA GLU A 369 6.54 -19.31 -16.03
C GLU A 369 5.67 -20.33 -15.26
N PRO A 370 5.08 -19.97 -14.12
CA PRO A 370 4.35 -20.92 -13.28
C PRO A 370 3.10 -21.44 -13.99
N SER A 371 2.84 -22.73 -13.83
CA SER A 371 1.59 -23.36 -14.22
C SER A 371 0.49 -23.16 -13.16
N GLY A 372 -0.78 -23.37 -13.55
CA GLY A 372 -1.89 -23.37 -12.58
C GLY A 372 -1.68 -24.37 -11.45
N ASP A 373 -1.19 -25.57 -11.75
CA ASP A 373 -0.94 -26.63 -10.77
C ASP A 373 0.13 -26.22 -9.75
N GLU A 374 1.18 -25.48 -10.17
CA GLU A 374 2.21 -24.97 -9.26
C GLU A 374 1.65 -23.88 -8.34
N ILE A 375 0.83 -22.97 -8.85
CA ILE A 375 0.16 -21.96 -8.01
C ILE A 375 -0.79 -22.62 -7.00
N VAL A 376 -1.57 -23.62 -7.43
CA VAL A 376 -2.41 -24.43 -6.52
C VAL A 376 -1.55 -25.10 -5.45
N GLY A 377 -0.40 -25.67 -5.81
CA GLY A 377 0.53 -26.28 -4.86
C GLY A 377 1.03 -25.31 -3.79
N VAL A 378 1.29 -24.04 -4.15
CA VAL A 378 1.63 -22.99 -3.18
C VAL A 378 0.45 -22.69 -2.24
N LEU A 379 -0.78 -22.60 -2.77
CA LEU A 379 -1.99 -22.37 -1.96
C LEU A 379 -2.26 -23.55 -1.01
N GLU A 380 -2.10 -24.81 -1.48
CA GLU A 380 -2.22 -26.02 -0.66
C GLU A 380 -1.19 -26.03 0.48
N SER A 381 0.05 -25.60 0.22
CA SER A 381 1.10 -25.52 1.22
C SER A 381 0.81 -24.44 2.28
N ALA A 382 0.06 -23.42 1.90
CA ALA A 382 -0.34 -22.31 2.75
C ALA A 382 -1.64 -22.56 3.53
N TRP A 383 -2.35 -23.66 3.24
CA TRP A 383 -3.66 -23.98 3.83
C TRP A 383 -3.54 -24.85 5.08
#